data_882800c491c27890e4578d276eb35331
#
_entry.id   882800c491c27890e4578d276eb35331
#
_cell.length_a   1.000
_cell.length_b   1.000
_cell.length_c   1.000
_cell.angle_alpha   90.00
_cell.angle_beta   90.00
_cell.angle_gamma   90.00
#
_symmetry.space_group_name_H-M   'P 1'
#
loop_
_entity.id
_entity.type
_entity.pdbx_description
1 polymer ?
#
loop_
_entity_poly.entity_id
_entity_poly.type
_entity_poly.pdbx_seq_one_letter_code
_entity_poly.pdbx_strand_id
1 'polypeptide(L)'
;MQNQSDYSQNIFSKKDKIIEAYEKGAEKNGWGYVETVLKKCLGDRFYGNIRKQIKSLSPSQSKALLEMGNSPTESYFLYGKYGTGKTHIAALLYEVLAYWKLARGYVWIPEVELKEDFRKATVEDGYFPKISVARINRGSIKSLFIDDMGKVKPSDFYRQELYGIIDTIYRQNRQLVITSNYSLAQLSHPKELGVGICRRIQDVCKENIIQFEAIKNIETPKETR
;
A
#
# COMPACT_ATOMS: atom_id res chain seq x y z
N MET A 1 -10.73 32.09 -9.35
CA MET A 1 -11.44 30.86 -9.77
C MET A 1 -10.63 30.21 -10.87
N GLN A 2 -9.67 29.35 -10.54
CA GLN A 2 -8.94 28.56 -11.52
C GLN A 2 -9.86 27.44 -12.01
N ASN A 3 -10.02 27.35 -13.32
CA ASN A 3 -11.03 26.54 -14.01
C ASN A 3 -10.91 25.05 -13.67
N GLN A 4 -11.99 24.44 -13.20
CA GLN A 4 -12.14 22.98 -13.07
C GLN A 4 -11.80 22.21 -14.36
N SER A 5 -11.94 22.83 -15.54
CA SER A 5 -11.57 22.27 -16.84
C SER A 5 -10.06 22.04 -17.01
N ASP A 6 -9.22 22.95 -16.53
CA ASP A 6 -7.75 22.84 -16.61
C ASP A 6 -7.21 21.75 -15.70
N TYR A 7 -7.87 21.56 -14.54
CA TYR A 7 -7.48 20.49 -13.61
C TYR A 7 -7.82 19.10 -14.17
N SER A 8 -8.98 18.97 -14.82
CA SER A 8 -9.41 17.71 -15.44
C SER A 8 -8.52 17.34 -16.64
N GLN A 9 -8.19 18.28 -17.52
CA GLN A 9 -7.30 18.03 -18.66
C GLN A 9 -5.89 17.64 -18.23
N ASN A 10 -5.35 18.25 -17.17
CA ASN A 10 -4.03 17.92 -16.62
C ASN A 10 -4.00 16.52 -15.99
N ILE A 11 -5.11 16.08 -15.35
CA ILE A 11 -5.25 14.73 -14.81
C ILE A 11 -5.28 13.68 -15.93
N PHE A 12 -6.02 13.93 -17.02
CA PHE A 12 -6.08 12.99 -18.15
C PHE A 12 -4.71 12.85 -18.84
N SER A 13 -4.00 13.94 -19.11
CA SER A 13 -2.69 13.89 -19.74
C SER A 13 -1.63 13.17 -18.89
N LYS A 14 -1.71 13.29 -17.56
CA LYS A 14 -0.81 12.57 -16.64
C LYS A 14 -1.16 11.09 -16.52
N LYS A 15 -2.45 10.72 -16.53
CA LYS A 15 -2.89 9.32 -16.59
C LYS A 15 -2.36 8.61 -17.83
N ASP A 16 -2.44 9.27 -19.00
CA ASP A 16 -1.95 8.71 -20.25
C ASP A 16 -0.43 8.49 -20.22
N LYS A 17 0.34 9.39 -19.59
CA LYS A 17 1.78 9.21 -19.39
C LYS A 17 2.11 8.02 -18.48
N ILE A 18 1.34 7.79 -17.42
CA ILE A 18 1.52 6.60 -16.55
C ILE A 18 1.22 5.32 -17.34
N ILE A 19 0.12 5.31 -18.11
CA ILE A 19 -0.26 4.18 -18.98
C ILE A 19 0.84 3.94 -20.02
N GLU A 20 1.31 4.98 -20.70
CA GLU A 20 2.34 4.90 -21.73
C GLU A 20 3.69 4.41 -21.15
N ALA A 21 4.10 4.91 -19.99
CA ALA A 21 5.29 4.44 -19.30
C ALA A 21 5.17 2.96 -18.91
N TYR A 22 3.99 2.54 -18.46
CA TYR A 22 3.70 1.15 -18.14
C TYR A 22 3.76 0.26 -19.39
N GLU A 23 3.11 0.66 -20.50
CA GLU A 23 3.10 -0.09 -21.76
C GLU A 23 4.50 -0.22 -22.37
N LYS A 24 5.26 0.87 -22.47
CA LYS A 24 6.64 0.86 -22.99
C LYS A 24 7.58 -0.05 -22.21
N GLY A 25 7.41 -0.06 -20.94
CA GLY A 25 8.25 -0.89 -20.15
C GLY A 25 7.83 -2.35 -20.21
N ALA A 26 6.52 -2.71 -20.36
CA ALA A 26 6.02 -4.08 -20.55
C ALA A 26 6.61 -4.74 -21.80
N GLU A 27 6.66 -4.00 -22.89
CA GLU A 27 7.27 -4.45 -24.13
C GLU A 27 8.76 -4.78 -23.98
N LYS A 28 9.48 -4.02 -23.15
CA LYS A 28 10.93 -4.13 -22.98
C LYS A 28 11.39 -5.28 -22.08
N ASN A 29 10.58 -5.72 -21.11
CA ASN A 29 11.05 -6.57 -20.01
C ASN A 29 10.41 -7.97 -19.92
N GLY A 30 9.45 -8.27 -20.79
CA GLY A 30 8.70 -9.53 -20.78
C GLY A 30 7.66 -9.59 -19.63
N TRP A 31 6.40 -9.64 -19.99
CA TRP A 31 5.28 -9.65 -19.04
C TRP A 31 5.24 -10.85 -18.09
N GLY A 32 5.70 -12.02 -18.56
CA GLY A 32 5.48 -13.28 -17.86
C GLY A 32 6.06 -13.33 -16.44
N TYR A 33 7.22 -12.74 -16.21
CA TYR A 33 7.85 -12.75 -14.87
C TYR A 33 7.14 -11.79 -13.91
N VAL A 34 6.87 -10.57 -14.37
CA VAL A 34 6.16 -9.54 -13.57
C VAL A 34 4.78 -10.05 -13.22
N GLU A 35 4.08 -10.61 -14.20
CA GLU A 35 2.76 -11.23 -14.05
C GLU A 35 2.73 -12.32 -12.97
N THR A 36 3.67 -13.24 -13.01
CA THR A 36 3.75 -14.32 -12.02
C THR A 36 3.98 -13.78 -10.60
N VAL A 37 4.87 -12.80 -10.44
CA VAL A 37 5.15 -12.18 -9.14
C VAL A 37 3.93 -11.44 -8.61
N LEU A 38 3.26 -10.67 -9.46
CA LEU A 38 2.07 -9.90 -9.07
C LEU A 38 0.89 -10.79 -8.69
N LYS A 39 0.59 -11.82 -9.48
CA LYS A 39 -0.46 -12.80 -9.14
C LYS A 39 -0.17 -13.47 -7.81
N LYS A 40 1.07 -13.87 -7.58
CA LYS A 40 1.46 -14.54 -6.34
C LYS A 40 1.36 -13.62 -5.11
N CYS A 41 1.69 -12.34 -5.27
CA CYS A 41 1.70 -11.37 -4.15
C CYS A 41 0.33 -10.74 -3.89
N LEU A 42 -0.43 -10.43 -4.94
CA LEU A 42 -1.67 -9.65 -4.84
C LEU A 42 -2.94 -10.49 -5.03
N GLY A 43 -2.81 -11.70 -5.58
CA GLY A 43 -3.94 -12.52 -5.98
C GLY A 43 -4.64 -12.02 -7.25
N ASP A 44 -5.49 -12.88 -7.84
CA ASP A 44 -6.14 -12.62 -9.13
C ASP A 44 -7.07 -11.39 -9.13
N ARG A 45 -7.58 -11.03 -7.96
CA ARG A 45 -8.51 -9.88 -7.82
C ARG A 45 -7.88 -8.55 -8.23
N PHE A 46 -6.58 -8.35 -7.92
CA PHE A 46 -5.86 -7.11 -8.22
C PHE A 46 -5.05 -7.20 -9.49
N TYR A 47 -4.93 -8.42 -10.01
CA TYR A 47 -4.29 -8.68 -11.27
C TYR A 47 -5.30 -8.55 -12.41
N GLY A 48 -5.07 -7.64 -13.32
CA GLY A 48 -5.98 -7.40 -14.43
C GLY A 48 -5.42 -6.44 -15.47
N ASN A 49 -6.26 -6.05 -16.41
CA ASN A 49 -5.87 -5.05 -17.39
C ASN A 49 -5.72 -3.68 -16.71
N ILE A 50 -4.48 -3.33 -16.36
CA ILE A 50 -4.14 -2.09 -15.63
C ILE A 50 -4.66 -0.83 -16.35
N ARG A 51 -4.65 -0.81 -17.67
CA ARG A 51 -5.19 0.30 -18.46
C ARG A 51 -6.68 0.51 -18.22
N LYS A 52 -7.44 -0.60 -18.16
CA LYS A 52 -8.88 -0.57 -17.84
C LYS A 52 -9.11 -0.09 -16.41
N GLN A 53 -8.31 -0.60 -15.48
CA GLN A 53 -8.39 -0.23 -14.07
C GLN A 53 -8.08 1.27 -13.86
N ILE A 54 -7.02 1.80 -14.46
CA ILE A 54 -6.67 3.22 -14.35
C ILE A 54 -7.76 4.11 -14.94
N LYS A 55 -8.38 3.72 -16.06
CA LYS A 55 -9.48 4.47 -16.67
C LYS A 55 -10.75 4.50 -15.82
N SER A 56 -10.98 3.46 -15.01
CA SER A 56 -12.17 3.34 -14.15
C SER A 56 -12.02 4.02 -12.78
N LEU A 57 -10.86 4.61 -12.47
CA LEU A 57 -10.62 5.25 -11.17
C LEU A 57 -11.50 6.50 -10.97
N SER A 58 -12.00 6.66 -9.74
CA SER A 58 -12.66 7.89 -9.32
C SER A 58 -11.69 9.09 -9.31
N PRO A 59 -12.16 10.33 -9.26
CA PRO A 59 -11.28 11.51 -9.19
C PRO A 59 -10.31 11.47 -8.01
N SER A 60 -10.75 11.06 -6.82
CA SER A 60 -9.89 10.94 -5.64
C SER A 60 -8.83 9.85 -5.77
N GLN A 61 -9.21 8.69 -6.31
CA GLN A 61 -8.27 7.61 -6.63
C GLN A 61 -7.25 8.03 -7.68
N SER A 62 -7.70 8.72 -8.72
CA SER A 62 -6.83 9.23 -9.78
C SER A 62 -5.82 10.24 -9.24
N LYS A 63 -6.25 11.14 -8.35
CA LYS A 63 -5.37 12.09 -7.68
C LYS A 63 -4.32 11.39 -6.86
N ALA A 64 -4.73 10.44 -6.00
CA ALA A 64 -3.81 9.65 -5.19
C ALA A 64 -2.79 8.89 -6.03
N LEU A 65 -3.23 8.21 -7.10
CA LEU A 65 -2.33 7.48 -8.00
C LEU A 65 -1.32 8.41 -8.69
N LEU A 66 -1.73 9.63 -9.06
CA LEU A 66 -0.83 10.61 -9.65
C LEU A 66 0.21 11.13 -8.65
N GLU A 67 -0.21 11.42 -7.42
CA GLU A 67 0.71 11.83 -6.36
C GLU A 67 1.75 10.73 -6.11
N MET A 68 1.29 9.49 -5.96
CA MET A 68 2.17 8.33 -5.79
C MET A 68 3.04 8.04 -7.03
N GLY A 69 2.51 8.23 -8.22
CA GLY A 69 3.24 8.04 -9.48
C GLY A 69 4.32 9.09 -9.73
N ASN A 70 4.17 10.31 -9.20
CA ASN A 70 5.20 11.35 -9.26
C ASN A 70 6.37 11.07 -8.28
N SER A 71 6.11 10.33 -7.21
CA SER A 71 7.11 9.99 -6.18
C SER A 71 6.97 8.51 -5.77
N PRO A 72 7.19 7.57 -6.71
CA PRO A 72 6.81 6.17 -6.53
C PRO A 72 7.64 5.44 -5.45
N THR A 73 8.77 5.99 -5.04
CA THR A 73 9.65 5.43 -4.01
C THR A 73 9.42 6.01 -2.62
N GLU A 74 8.55 7.00 -2.49
CA GLU A 74 8.17 7.58 -1.20
C GLU A 74 7.22 6.66 -0.44
N SER A 75 7.13 6.89 0.88
CA SER A 75 6.22 6.16 1.76
C SER A 75 4.86 6.81 1.81
N TYR A 76 3.80 6.00 1.96
CA TYR A 76 2.41 6.46 1.92
C TYR A 76 1.55 5.79 2.99
N PHE A 77 0.67 6.57 3.60
CA PHE A 77 -0.40 6.07 4.45
C PHE A 77 -1.76 6.43 3.83
N LEU A 78 -2.47 5.41 3.32
CA LEU A 78 -3.75 5.56 2.61
C LEU A 78 -4.88 5.14 3.56
N TYR A 79 -5.76 6.06 3.93
CA TYR A 79 -6.83 5.73 4.86
C TYR A 79 -8.22 6.22 4.42
N GLY A 80 -9.26 5.64 5.00
CA GLY A 80 -10.66 6.00 4.70
C GLY A 80 -11.60 4.79 4.78
N LYS A 81 -12.89 5.01 4.57
CA LYS A 81 -13.92 3.97 4.69
C LYS A 81 -13.70 2.78 3.76
N TYR A 82 -14.38 1.68 4.05
CA TYR A 82 -14.43 0.51 3.18
C TYR A 82 -14.90 0.87 1.76
N GLY A 83 -14.40 0.14 0.76
CA GLY A 83 -14.83 0.29 -0.62
C GLY A 83 -14.31 1.53 -1.34
N THR A 84 -13.48 2.37 -0.71
CA THR A 84 -12.95 3.59 -1.32
C THR A 84 -11.77 3.36 -2.28
N GLY A 85 -11.28 2.13 -2.40
CA GLY A 85 -10.24 1.75 -3.36
C GLY A 85 -8.79 1.92 -2.89
N LYS A 86 -8.54 2.10 -1.59
CA LYS A 86 -7.17 2.22 -1.02
C LYS A 86 -6.25 1.08 -1.43
N THR A 87 -6.67 -0.15 -1.15
CA THR A 87 -5.93 -1.37 -1.52
C THR A 87 -5.68 -1.43 -3.03
N HIS A 88 -6.67 -1.02 -3.82
CA HIS A 88 -6.53 -1.00 -5.28
C HIS A 88 -5.45 -0.02 -5.75
N ILE A 89 -5.41 1.19 -5.19
CA ILE A 89 -4.37 2.19 -5.52
C ILE A 89 -2.99 1.75 -5.03
N ALA A 90 -2.89 1.19 -3.82
CA ALA A 90 -1.64 0.63 -3.33
C ALA A 90 -1.14 -0.54 -4.21
N ALA A 91 -2.05 -1.40 -4.69
CA ALA A 91 -1.73 -2.48 -5.61
C ALA A 91 -1.24 -1.96 -6.97
N LEU A 92 -1.87 -0.92 -7.52
CA LEU A 92 -1.40 -0.29 -8.76
C LEU A 92 0.01 0.31 -8.61
N LEU A 93 0.31 0.95 -7.48
CA LEU A 93 1.66 1.43 -7.19
C LEU A 93 2.65 0.25 -7.10
N TYR A 94 2.27 -0.81 -6.38
CA TYR A 94 3.10 -2.01 -6.27
C TYR A 94 3.39 -2.63 -7.64
N GLU A 95 2.39 -2.71 -8.52
CA GLU A 95 2.54 -3.17 -9.90
C GLU A 95 3.53 -2.30 -10.68
N VAL A 96 3.39 -0.97 -10.60
CA VAL A 96 4.30 -0.01 -11.25
C VAL A 96 5.73 -0.22 -10.77
N LEU A 97 5.95 -0.35 -9.47
CA LEU A 97 7.29 -0.55 -8.90
C LEU A 97 7.88 -1.90 -9.28
N ALA A 98 7.09 -2.98 -9.26
CA ALA A 98 7.50 -4.31 -9.68
C ALA A 98 7.95 -4.32 -11.14
N TYR A 99 7.21 -3.59 -11.98
CA TYR A 99 7.46 -3.44 -13.39
C TYR A 99 8.80 -2.72 -13.70
N TRP A 100 9.12 -1.65 -12.99
CA TRP A 100 10.37 -0.88 -13.20
C TRP A 100 11.64 -1.64 -12.79
N LYS A 101 11.60 -2.97 -12.64
CA LYS A 101 12.71 -3.83 -12.16
C LYS A 101 13.18 -3.51 -10.74
N LEU A 102 12.41 -2.75 -10.02
CA LEU A 102 12.66 -2.49 -8.63
C LEU A 102 12.15 -3.65 -7.74
N ALA A 103 11.60 -4.69 -8.36
CA ALA A 103 10.88 -5.80 -7.72
C ALA A 103 11.70 -6.70 -6.78
N ARG A 104 13.01 -6.57 -6.74
CA ARG A 104 13.80 -7.27 -5.72
C ARG A 104 13.68 -6.55 -4.39
N GLY A 105 13.06 -7.21 -3.40
CA GLY A 105 12.91 -6.68 -2.06
C GLY A 105 11.62 -5.90 -1.82
N TYR A 106 10.62 -6.03 -2.71
CA TYR A 106 9.26 -5.56 -2.47
C TYR A 106 8.45 -6.68 -1.81
N VAL A 107 7.77 -6.36 -0.73
CA VAL A 107 6.94 -7.31 -0.01
C VAL A 107 5.57 -6.69 0.22
N TRP A 108 4.53 -7.41 -0.19
CA TRP A 108 3.13 -7.11 0.12
C TRP A 108 2.64 -8.10 1.14
N ILE A 109 2.02 -7.62 2.23
CA ILE A 109 1.47 -8.47 3.27
C ILE A 109 0.20 -7.83 3.88
N PRO A 110 -0.93 -8.55 3.93
CA PRO A 110 -2.06 -8.16 4.76
C PRO A 110 -1.69 -8.17 6.25
N GLU A 111 -2.24 -7.26 7.05
CA GLU A 111 -1.90 -7.18 8.49
C GLU A 111 -2.18 -8.50 9.23
N VAL A 112 -3.25 -9.20 8.85
CA VAL A 112 -3.60 -10.51 9.46
C VAL A 112 -2.49 -11.54 9.22
N GLU A 113 -1.94 -11.57 8.00
CA GLU A 113 -0.82 -12.46 7.67
C GLU A 113 0.48 -12.02 8.37
N LEU A 114 0.72 -10.71 8.51
CA LEU A 114 1.87 -10.19 9.23
C LEU A 114 1.86 -10.62 10.69
N LYS A 115 0.71 -10.54 11.35
CA LYS A 115 0.55 -11.02 12.73
C LYS A 115 0.84 -12.52 12.85
N GLU A 116 0.35 -13.30 11.92
CA GLU A 116 0.58 -14.75 11.88
C GLU A 116 2.06 -15.08 11.59
N ASP A 117 2.71 -14.32 10.71
CA ASP A 117 4.14 -14.44 10.41
C ASP A 117 4.98 -14.25 11.69
N PHE A 118 4.65 -13.24 12.51
CA PHE A 118 5.31 -13.01 13.80
C PHE A 118 5.04 -14.15 14.79
N ARG A 119 3.79 -14.63 14.87
CA ARG A 119 3.44 -15.74 15.76
C ARG A 119 4.22 -17.01 15.41
N LYS A 120 4.29 -17.36 14.12
CA LYS A 120 5.05 -18.53 13.66
C LYS A 120 6.52 -18.43 13.99
N ALA A 121 7.12 -17.26 13.87
CA ALA A 121 8.52 -17.02 14.22
C ALA A 121 8.86 -17.29 15.70
N THR A 122 7.83 -17.32 16.58
CA THR A 122 8.04 -17.60 18.02
C THR A 122 7.74 -19.02 18.42
N VAL A 123 6.96 -19.76 17.62
CA VAL A 123 6.47 -21.10 18.02
C VAL A 123 6.93 -22.24 17.12
N GLU A 124 7.44 -21.94 15.94
CA GLU A 124 7.86 -22.95 14.96
C GLU A 124 9.39 -22.94 14.83
N ASP A 125 10.06 -23.97 15.30
CA ASP A 125 11.51 -24.12 15.17
C ASP A 125 11.92 -24.11 13.68
N GLY A 126 12.93 -23.27 13.36
CA GLY A 126 13.42 -23.14 11.99
C GLY A 126 12.53 -22.30 11.06
N TYR A 127 11.44 -21.70 11.55
CA TYR A 127 10.64 -20.80 10.74
C TYR A 127 11.39 -19.48 10.49
N PHE A 128 11.43 -19.07 9.23
CA PHE A 128 12.01 -17.80 8.80
C PHE A 128 10.89 -16.83 8.43
N PRO A 129 10.63 -15.78 9.24
CA PRO A 129 9.56 -14.85 8.96
C PRO A 129 9.76 -14.13 7.62
N LYS A 130 8.66 -13.91 6.91
CA LYS A 130 8.63 -13.14 5.66
C LYS A 130 9.12 -11.72 5.90
N ILE A 131 8.74 -11.15 7.04
CA ILE A 131 9.10 -9.80 7.46
C ILE A 131 9.87 -9.86 8.78
N SER A 132 11.06 -9.28 8.82
CA SER A 132 11.84 -9.14 10.05
C SER A 132 12.83 -7.98 9.95
N VAL A 133 13.23 -7.44 11.10
CA VAL A 133 14.29 -6.44 11.22
C VAL A 133 15.57 -6.90 10.53
N ALA A 134 15.94 -8.18 10.71
CA ALA A 134 17.13 -8.76 10.09
C ALA A 134 17.06 -8.73 8.54
N ARG A 135 15.91 -9.01 7.96
CA ARG A 135 15.73 -8.97 6.49
C ARG A 135 15.78 -7.56 5.93
N ILE A 136 15.23 -6.58 6.68
CA ILE A 136 15.32 -5.17 6.31
C ILE A 136 16.79 -4.72 6.38
N ASN A 137 17.49 -5.05 7.46
CA ASN A 137 18.90 -4.70 7.67
C ASN A 137 19.83 -5.27 6.58
N ARG A 138 19.58 -6.49 6.14
CA ARG A 138 20.33 -7.11 5.04
C ARG A 138 19.99 -6.56 3.65
N GLY A 139 19.05 -5.60 3.55
CA GLY A 139 18.59 -5.05 2.27
C GLY A 139 17.70 -5.99 1.45
N SER A 140 17.26 -7.11 2.05
CA SER A 140 16.34 -8.04 1.38
C SER A 140 14.92 -7.47 1.22
N ILE A 141 14.56 -6.49 2.07
CA ILE A 141 13.29 -5.75 1.98
C ILE A 141 13.63 -4.29 1.72
N LYS A 142 13.25 -3.78 0.56
CA LYS A 142 13.41 -2.38 0.16
C LYS A 142 12.13 -1.58 0.31
N SER A 143 11.01 -2.24 0.09
CA SER A 143 9.67 -1.65 0.22
C SER A 143 8.73 -2.64 0.88
N LEU A 144 8.01 -2.18 1.88
CA LEU A 144 7.02 -2.96 2.60
C LEU A 144 5.64 -2.34 2.38
N PHE A 145 4.72 -3.16 1.89
CA PHE A 145 3.31 -2.82 1.73
C PHE A 145 2.52 -3.61 2.77
N ILE A 146 1.88 -2.91 3.70
CA ILE A 146 0.98 -3.51 4.71
C ILE A 146 -0.45 -3.12 4.36
N ASP A 147 -1.26 -4.12 4.01
CA ASP A 147 -2.65 -3.89 3.63
C ASP A 147 -3.59 -4.09 4.81
N ASP A 148 -4.62 -3.24 4.87
CA ASP A 148 -5.72 -3.31 5.83
C ASP A 148 -5.30 -3.19 7.31
N MET A 149 -4.32 -2.34 7.62
CA MET A 149 -3.85 -2.10 8.99
C MET A 149 -4.98 -1.61 9.92
N GLY A 150 -5.00 -2.15 11.14
CA GLY A 150 -6.03 -1.91 12.16
C GLY A 150 -7.15 -2.95 12.18
N LYS A 151 -7.03 -4.05 11.40
CA LYS A 151 -7.99 -5.16 11.42
C LYS A 151 -7.75 -6.14 12.56
N VAL A 152 -6.52 -6.26 13.02
CA VAL A 152 -6.18 -7.21 14.08
C VAL A 152 -6.17 -6.53 15.42
N LYS A 153 -6.68 -7.21 16.46
CA LYS A 153 -6.49 -6.76 17.83
C LYS A 153 -5.01 -6.99 18.21
N PRO A 154 -4.23 -5.93 18.47
CA PRO A 154 -2.82 -6.08 18.70
C PRO A 154 -2.53 -6.59 20.13
N SER A 155 -1.59 -7.55 20.27
CA SER A 155 -0.95 -7.89 21.51
C SER A 155 0.28 -6.99 21.73
N ASP A 156 0.83 -6.96 22.94
CA ASP A 156 2.06 -6.20 23.23
C ASP A 156 3.23 -6.73 22.40
N PHE A 157 3.32 -8.05 22.24
CA PHE A 157 4.31 -8.67 21.36
C PHE A 157 4.18 -8.18 19.92
N TYR A 158 2.96 -8.18 19.36
CA TYR A 158 2.71 -7.67 18.00
C TYR A 158 3.13 -6.22 17.86
N ARG A 159 2.80 -5.37 18.85
CA ARG A 159 3.19 -3.96 18.85
C ARG A 159 4.72 -3.79 18.87
N GLN A 160 5.44 -4.58 19.69
CA GLN A 160 6.90 -4.52 19.77
C GLN A 160 7.55 -4.90 18.43
N GLU A 161 7.12 -6.00 17.81
CA GLU A 161 7.63 -6.44 16.51
C GLU A 161 7.33 -5.41 15.42
N LEU A 162 6.09 -4.93 15.36
CA LEU A 162 5.67 -3.92 14.37
C LEU A 162 6.45 -2.62 14.55
N TYR A 163 6.64 -2.15 15.79
CA TYR A 163 7.45 -0.98 16.07
C TYR A 163 8.89 -1.16 15.59
N GLY A 164 9.51 -2.29 15.90
CA GLY A 164 10.88 -2.59 15.47
C GLY A 164 11.05 -2.57 13.96
N ILE A 165 10.07 -3.10 13.24
CA ILE A 165 10.06 -3.11 11.77
C ILE A 165 9.93 -1.68 11.21
N ILE A 166 8.93 -0.92 11.66
CA ILE A 166 8.68 0.44 11.16
C ILE A 166 9.83 1.38 11.52
N ASP A 167 10.38 1.26 12.74
CA ASP A 167 11.56 2.03 13.16
C ASP A 167 12.79 1.70 12.29
N THR A 168 12.98 0.44 11.94
CA THR A 168 14.09 0.04 11.07
C THR A 168 13.90 0.57 9.65
N ILE A 169 12.68 0.54 9.11
CA ILE A 169 12.32 1.16 7.83
C ILE A 169 12.65 2.65 7.86
N TYR A 170 12.24 3.36 8.91
CA TYR A 170 12.55 4.78 9.10
C TYR A 170 14.06 5.05 9.08
N ARG A 171 14.82 4.36 9.94
CA ARG A 171 16.27 4.56 10.08
C ARG A 171 17.04 4.24 8.80
N GLN A 172 16.56 3.32 7.99
CA GLN A 172 17.21 2.92 6.75
C GLN A 172 16.65 3.60 5.51
N ASN A 173 15.75 4.56 5.69
CA ASN A 173 15.07 5.26 4.59
C ASN A 173 14.48 4.28 3.55
N ARG A 174 13.79 3.24 4.04
CA ARG A 174 13.08 2.28 3.18
C ARG A 174 11.65 2.74 2.97
N GLN A 175 11.07 2.29 1.89
CA GLN A 175 9.68 2.60 1.58
C GLN A 175 8.70 1.81 2.44
N LEU A 176 7.66 2.49 2.94
CA LEU A 176 6.52 1.91 3.64
C LEU A 176 5.22 2.41 3.00
N VAL A 177 4.38 1.50 2.56
CA VAL A 177 3.05 1.82 2.08
C VAL A 177 2.02 1.08 2.93
N ILE A 178 1.11 1.82 3.52
CA ILE A 178 0.08 1.27 4.41
C ILE A 178 -1.30 1.65 3.89
N THR A 179 -2.21 0.69 3.88
CA THR A 179 -3.64 0.99 3.75
C THR A 179 -4.35 0.73 5.06
N SER A 180 -5.35 1.54 5.41
CA SER A 180 -6.14 1.38 6.63
C SER A 180 -7.57 1.91 6.47
N ASN A 181 -8.50 1.34 7.22
CA ASN A 181 -9.84 1.92 7.36
C ASN A 181 -9.88 3.01 8.44
N TYR A 182 -8.82 3.15 9.20
CA TYR A 182 -8.70 4.06 10.32
C TYR A 182 -7.64 5.13 10.03
N SER A 183 -7.85 6.34 10.53
CA SER A 183 -6.82 7.38 10.54
C SER A 183 -5.71 7.05 11.56
N LEU A 184 -4.54 7.70 11.44
CA LEU A 184 -3.48 7.55 12.44
C LEU A 184 -3.95 7.97 13.85
N ALA A 185 -4.83 8.98 13.95
CA ALA A 185 -5.41 9.39 15.20
C ALA A 185 -6.24 8.27 15.86
N GLN A 186 -7.02 7.53 15.08
CA GLN A 186 -7.78 6.37 15.58
C GLN A 186 -6.85 5.22 15.98
N LEU A 187 -5.85 4.91 15.15
CA LEU A 187 -4.86 3.85 15.41
C LEU A 187 -3.95 4.18 16.61
N SER A 188 -3.78 5.46 16.97
CA SER A 188 -2.94 5.87 18.11
C SER A 188 -3.56 5.56 19.47
N HIS A 189 -4.84 5.15 19.53
CA HIS A 189 -5.48 4.76 20.76
C HIS A 189 -4.70 3.62 21.48
N PRO A 190 -4.55 3.64 22.82
CA PRO A 190 -3.77 2.63 23.55
C PRO A 190 -4.24 1.17 23.36
N LYS A 191 -5.53 0.96 23.05
CA LYS A 191 -6.11 -0.37 22.74
C LYS A 191 -5.81 -0.83 21.31
N GLU A 192 -5.36 0.09 20.46
CA GLU A 192 -4.96 -0.15 19.08
C GLU A 192 -3.42 -0.20 18.98
N LEU A 193 -2.83 0.38 17.96
CA LEU A 193 -1.37 0.35 17.76
C LEU A 193 -0.61 1.21 18.78
N GLY A 194 -1.25 2.25 19.31
CA GLY A 194 -0.65 3.19 20.25
C GLY A 194 0.11 4.33 19.57
N VAL A 195 0.36 5.38 20.37
CA VAL A 195 0.97 6.64 19.91
C VAL A 195 2.36 6.43 19.29
N GLY A 196 3.20 5.56 19.89
CA GLY A 196 4.58 5.37 19.45
C GLY A 196 4.69 4.85 18.00
N ILE A 197 3.88 3.84 17.64
CA ILE A 197 3.86 3.27 16.29
C ILE A 197 3.31 4.29 15.29
N CYS A 198 2.18 4.94 15.64
CA CYS A 198 1.53 5.90 14.74
C CYS A 198 2.42 7.13 14.48
N ARG A 199 3.15 7.61 15.49
CA ARG A 199 4.14 8.68 15.30
C ARG A 199 5.24 8.24 14.36
N ARG A 200 5.75 7.02 14.50
CA ARG A 200 6.78 6.51 13.60
C ARG A 200 6.28 6.33 12.17
N ILE A 201 5.03 5.88 11.97
CA ILE A 201 4.40 5.85 10.65
C ILE A 201 4.31 7.27 10.06
N GLN A 202 3.92 8.26 10.87
CA GLN A 202 3.86 9.66 10.43
C GLN A 202 5.25 10.20 10.04
N ASP A 203 6.30 9.89 10.81
CA ASP A 203 7.68 10.29 10.50
C ASP A 203 8.16 9.69 9.17
N VAL A 204 7.76 8.44 8.87
CA VAL A 204 8.11 7.74 7.61
C VAL A 204 7.33 8.30 6.43
N CYS A 205 6.02 8.50 6.58
CA CYS A 205 5.13 8.94 5.50
C CYS A 205 5.13 10.46 5.30
N LYS A 206 5.52 11.24 6.33
CA LYS A 206 5.55 12.71 6.31
C LYS A 206 4.20 13.30 5.88
N GLU A 207 4.17 14.00 4.74
CA GLU A 207 2.99 14.63 4.17
C GLU A 207 2.15 13.67 3.31
N ASN A 208 2.67 12.47 3.03
CA ASN A 208 2.02 11.50 2.15
C ASN A 208 0.95 10.67 2.91
N ILE A 209 0.08 11.35 3.64
CA ILE A 209 -1.05 10.77 4.38
C ILE A 209 -2.32 11.14 3.63
N ILE A 210 -2.86 10.19 2.85
CA ILE A 210 -3.93 10.44 1.89
C ILE A 210 -5.25 9.86 2.39
N GLN A 211 -6.25 10.73 2.56
CA GLN A 211 -7.61 10.32 2.89
C GLN A 211 -8.40 10.01 1.62
N PHE A 212 -9.02 8.83 1.61
CA PHE A 212 -9.96 8.42 0.57
C PHE A 212 -11.39 8.70 1.02
N GLU A 213 -12.10 9.48 0.23
CA GLU A 213 -13.52 9.76 0.47
C GLU A 213 -14.41 8.61 0.00
N ALA A 214 -15.56 8.44 0.65
CA ALA A 214 -16.54 7.45 0.23
C ALA A 214 -17.05 7.78 -1.18
N ILE A 215 -17.12 6.77 -2.04
CA ILE A 215 -17.77 6.88 -3.34
C ILE A 215 -19.25 7.02 -3.08
N LYS A 216 -19.86 8.14 -3.48
CA LYS A 216 -21.27 8.49 -3.17
C LYS A 216 -22.34 7.51 -3.68
N ASN A 217 -21.98 6.47 -4.44
CA ASN A 217 -22.93 5.60 -5.16
C ASN A 217 -22.91 4.12 -4.74
N ILE A 218 -22.36 3.77 -3.58
CA ILE A 218 -22.59 2.42 -3.05
C ILE A 218 -23.80 2.53 -2.11
N GLU A 219 -25.00 2.41 -2.66
CA GLU A 219 -26.19 2.13 -1.86
C GLU A 219 -25.94 0.82 -1.09
N THR A 220 -25.86 0.92 0.21
CA THR A 220 -25.92 -0.26 1.08
C THR A 220 -27.25 -0.96 0.78
N PRO A 221 -27.27 -2.29 0.54
CA PRO A 221 -28.51 -3.02 0.44
C PRO A 221 -29.37 -2.70 1.67
N LYS A 222 -30.60 -2.21 1.46
CA LYS A 222 -31.57 -2.04 2.55
C LYS A 222 -31.74 -3.41 3.19
N GLU A 223 -31.41 -3.51 4.47
CA GLU A 223 -31.81 -4.66 5.28
C GLU A 223 -33.33 -4.75 5.20
N THR A 224 -33.82 -5.68 4.40
CA THR A 224 -35.21 -6.12 4.45
C THR A 224 -35.39 -6.87 5.76
N ARG A 225 -36.14 -6.24 6.65
CA ARG A 225 -36.64 -6.88 7.89
C ARG A 225 -37.63 -7.98 7.56
#